data_1db4d6557eee615776664729f9be6747
#
_entry.id   1db4d6557eee615776664729f9be6747
#
_cell.length_a   1.000
_cell.length_b   1.000
_cell.length_c   1.000
_cell.angle_alpha   90.00
_cell.angle_beta   90.00
_cell.angle_gamma   90.00
#
_symmetry.space_group_name_H-M   'P 1'
#
loop_
_entity.id
_entity.type
_entity.pdbx_description
1 polymer ?
#
loop_
_entity_poly.entity_id
_entity_poly.type
_entity_poly.pdbx_seq_one_letter_code
_entity_poly.pdbx_strand_id
1 'polypeptide(L)'
;MTIICTVFFGIVVIVCSFFDFKNGKLVGHIVRYWARSIFVASRIKTKITGLENLDISKNYIFAANHGSSLDIPLMLGYLPFWTVPIAKIELKWIPFLGWAMQMAGHVFVDRRNHENAMLSSKKIKSLLIKK
;
A
#
# COMPACT_ATOMS: atom_id res chain seq x y z
N MET A 1 18.47 -7.57 -2.16
CA MET A 1 18.17 -6.17 -2.54
C MET A 1 16.79 -5.72 -2.05
N THR A 2 15.71 -6.39 -2.42
CA THR A 2 14.33 -6.03 -2.01
C THR A 2 14.15 -5.95 -0.49
N ILE A 3 14.68 -6.90 0.26
CA ILE A 3 14.60 -6.92 1.74
C ILE A 3 15.29 -5.69 2.34
N ILE A 4 16.50 -5.36 1.88
CA ILE A 4 17.25 -4.19 2.36
C ILE A 4 16.48 -2.90 2.09
N CYS A 5 15.95 -2.73 0.87
CA CYS A 5 15.10 -1.59 0.53
C CYS A 5 13.86 -1.53 1.42
N THR A 6 13.20 -2.67 1.66
CA THR A 6 11.98 -2.71 2.49
C THR A 6 12.28 -2.34 3.95
N VAL A 7 13.36 -2.84 4.53
CA VAL A 7 13.77 -2.49 5.90
C VAL A 7 14.11 -1.00 6.00
N PHE A 8 14.93 -0.49 5.08
CA PHE A 8 15.32 0.92 5.06
C PHE A 8 14.12 1.85 4.96
N PHE A 9 13.28 1.67 3.94
CA PHE A 9 12.10 2.50 3.76
C PHE A 9 11.05 2.28 4.87
N GLY A 10 10.96 1.07 5.44
CA GLY A 10 10.10 0.78 6.59
C GLY A 10 10.49 1.64 7.80
N ILE A 11 11.77 1.75 8.11
CA ILE A 11 12.28 2.63 9.18
C ILE A 11 11.95 4.09 8.86
N VAL A 12 12.20 4.54 7.62
CA VAL A 12 11.90 5.91 7.19
C VAL A 12 10.41 6.22 7.35
N VAL A 13 9.51 5.31 6.93
CA VAL A 13 8.06 5.48 7.12
C VAL A 13 7.71 5.60 8.60
N ILE A 14 8.25 4.73 9.46
CA ILE A 14 7.98 4.76 10.89
C ILE A 14 8.41 6.11 11.48
N VAL A 15 9.62 6.56 11.19
CA VAL A 15 10.13 7.85 11.70
C VAL A 15 9.30 9.02 11.17
N CYS A 16 9.05 9.06 9.86
CA CYS A 16 8.30 10.16 9.25
C CYS A 16 6.82 10.20 9.67
N SER A 17 6.23 9.05 10.02
CA SER A 17 4.83 9.02 10.48
C SER A 17 4.62 9.76 11.80
N PHE A 18 5.66 9.91 12.63
CA PHE A 18 5.60 10.75 13.84
C PHE A 18 5.48 12.24 13.53
N PHE A 19 5.83 12.67 12.31
CA PHE A 19 5.78 14.06 11.86
C PHE A 19 4.62 14.32 10.88
N ASP A 20 4.02 13.29 10.30
CA ASP A 20 2.98 13.38 9.27
C ASP A 20 1.56 13.28 9.89
N PHE A 21 1.28 14.17 10.86
CA PHE A 21 0.07 14.10 11.70
C PHE A 21 -1.26 14.39 10.98
N LYS A 22 -1.28 14.97 9.79
CA LYS A 22 -2.54 15.49 9.23
C LYS A 22 -3.04 14.85 7.94
N ASN A 23 -2.18 14.44 7.03
CA ASN A 23 -2.62 14.10 5.67
C ASN A 23 -2.04 12.81 5.08
N GLY A 24 -1.10 12.14 5.74
CA GLY A 24 -0.43 10.94 5.21
C GLY A 24 0.33 11.16 3.88
N LYS A 25 0.48 12.41 3.44
CA LYS A 25 1.10 12.73 2.14
C LYS A 25 2.58 12.38 2.10
N LEU A 26 3.31 12.68 3.19
CA LEU A 26 4.74 12.37 3.28
C LEU A 26 4.97 10.87 3.24
N VAL A 27 4.24 10.11 4.06
CA VAL A 27 4.26 8.65 4.06
C VAL A 27 3.92 8.11 2.67
N GLY A 28 2.93 8.71 1.99
CA GLY A 28 2.55 8.38 0.63
C GLY A 28 3.68 8.50 -0.38
N HIS A 29 4.41 9.59 -0.34
CA HIS A 29 5.58 9.77 -1.21
C HIS A 29 6.68 8.76 -0.91
N ILE A 30 6.99 8.51 0.37
CA ILE A 30 8.01 7.54 0.77
C ILE A 30 7.66 6.13 0.28
N VAL A 31 6.42 5.69 0.47
CA VAL A 31 5.95 4.38 -0.02
C VAL A 31 6.04 4.29 -1.54
N ARG A 32 5.74 5.36 -2.27
CA ARG A 32 5.89 5.42 -3.72
C ARG A 32 7.35 5.30 -4.17
N TYR A 33 8.27 5.97 -3.48
CA TYR A 33 9.70 5.84 -3.75
C TYR A 33 10.22 4.44 -3.43
N TRP A 34 9.80 3.85 -2.31
CA TRP A 34 10.10 2.46 -1.98
C TRP A 34 9.66 1.52 -3.11
N ALA A 35 8.41 1.63 -3.53
CA ALA A 35 7.85 0.77 -4.56
C ALA A 35 8.63 0.88 -5.88
N ARG A 36 8.96 2.09 -6.32
CA ARG A 36 9.76 2.32 -7.54
C ARG A 36 11.19 1.82 -7.40
N SER A 37 11.81 1.98 -6.22
CA SER A 37 13.19 1.52 -5.98
C SER A 37 13.33 0.00 -6.15
N ILE A 38 12.30 -0.78 -5.84
CA ILE A 38 12.29 -2.22 -6.08
C ILE A 38 12.46 -2.54 -7.57
N PHE A 39 11.72 -1.85 -8.45
CA PHE A 39 11.80 -2.08 -9.90
C PHE A 39 13.15 -1.64 -10.46
N VAL A 40 13.65 -0.48 -10.04
CA VAL A 40 14.97 0.02 -10.44
C VAL A 40 16.07 -0.94 -9.99
N ALA A 41 16.07 -1.36 -8.72
CA ALA A 41 17.08 -2.26 -8.16
C ALA A 41 17.04 -3.66 -8.81
N SER A 42 15.86 -4.12 -9.20
CA SER A 42 15.68 -5.41 -9.89
C SER A 42 15.86 -5.32 -11.42
N ARG A 43 16.13 -4.11 -11.95
CA ARG A 43 16.25 -3.86 -13.40
C ARG A 43 15.02 -4.30 -14.20
N ILE A 44 13.84 -4.28 -13.58
CA ILE A 44 12.58 -4.65 -14.22
C ILE A 44 12.02 -3.43 -14.93
N LYS A 45 11.85 -3.53 -16.24
CA LYS A 45 11.18 -2.49 -17.03
C LYS A 45 9.67 -2.64 -16.88
N THR A 46 9.00 -1.55 -16.55
CA THR A 46 7.54 -1.50 -16.43
C THR A 46 6.94 -0.69 -17.58
N LYS A 47 5.84 -1.19 -18.14
CA LYS A 47 5.03 -0.44 -19.11
C LYS A 47 3.61 -0.37 -18.53
N ILE A 48 3.09 0.84 -18.39
CA ILE A 48 1.75 1.10 -17.85
C ILE A 48 0.96 1.81 -18.92
N THR A 49 -0.24 1.31 -19.18
CA THR A 49 -1.18 1.87 -20.15
C THR A 49 -2.55 2.01 -19.50
N GLY A 50 -3.38 2.93 -20.00
CA GLY A 50 -4.73 3.12 -19.52
C GLY A 50 -4.86 4.11 -18.34
N LEU A 51 -3.76 4.73 -17.87
CA LEU A 51 -3.84 5.76 -16.83
C LEU A 51 -4.59 7.01 -17.31
N GLU A 52 -4.57 7.26 -18.58
CA GLU A 52 -5.28 8.35 -19.26
C GLU A 52 -6.82 8.23 -19.16
N ASN A 53 -7.32 7.03 -18.86
CA ASN A 53 -8.75 6.78 -18.67
C ASN A 53 -9.22 7.05 -17.25
N LEU A 54 -8.30 7.41 -16.34
CA LEU A 54 -8.60 7.66 -14.93
C LEU A 54 -8.78 9.15 -14.67
N ASP A 55 -9.89 9.50 -14.05
CA ASP A 55 -10.16 10.85 -13.58
C ASP A 55 -9.58 11.00 -12.17
N ILE A 56 -8.53 11.81 -12.01
CA ILE A 56 -7.84 12.01 -10.72
C ILE A 56 -8.71 12.67 -9.65
N SER A 57 -9.86 13.24 -10.02
CA SER A 57 -10.82 13.83 -9.07
C SER A 57 -11.74 12.79 -8.44
N LYS A 58 -11.77 11.56 -8.95
CA LYS A 58 -12.67 10.50 -8.51
C LYS A 58 -11.96 9.49 -7.60
N ASN A 59 -12.74 8.83 -6.76
CA ASN A 59 -12.28 7.70 -5.95
C ASN A 59 -12.48 6.40 -6.73
N TYR A 60 -11.50 5.49 -6.64
CA TYR A 60 -11.51 4.20 -7.32
C TYR A 60 -11.28 3.05 -6.37
N ILE A 61 -11.87 1.91 -6.68
CA ILE A 61 -11.51 0.61 -6.13
C ILE A 61 -10.82 -0.17 -7.24
N PHE A 62 -9.54 -0.48 -7.05
CA PHE A 62 -8.77 -1.27 -7.99
C PHE A 62 -8.86 -2.75 -7.63
N ALA A 63 -9.31 -3.57 -8.57
CA ALA A 63 -9.24 -5.02 -8.49
C ALA A 63 -8.27 -5.51 -9.57
N ALA A 64 -7.28 -6.29 -9.17
CA ALA A 64 -6.26 -6.79 -10.07
C ALA A 64 -5.98 -8.27 -9.82
N ASN A 65 -5.55 -8.98 -10.85
CA ASN A 65 -4.96 -10.30 -10.69
C ASN A 65 -3.70 -10.18 -9.83
N HIS A 66 -3.51 -11.12 -8.92
CA HIS A 66 -2.37 -11.12 -8.01
C HIS A 66 -1.55 -12.40 -8.20
N GLY A 67 -0.66 -12.35 -9.18
CA GLY A 67 0.22 -13.46 -9.54
C GLY A 67 1.64 -13.34 -8.99
N SER A 68 2.01 -12.16 -8.47
CA SER A 68 3.37 -11.88 -8.01
C SER A 68 3.38 -10.96 -6.78
N SER A 69 4.39 -11.13 -5.92
CA SER A 69 4.66 -10.18 -4.84
C SER A 69 5.02 -8.77 -5.34
N LEU A 70 5.36 -8.62 -6.61
CA LEU A 70 5.65 -7.32 -7.24
C LEU A 70 4.40 -6.53 -7.64
N ASP A 71 3.22 -7.15 -7.63
CA ASP A 71 1.97 -6.48 -8.02
C ASP A 71 1.65 -5.32 -7.07
N ILE A 72 1.87 -5.50 -5.77
CA ILE A 72 1.62 -4.46 -4.77
C ILE A 72 2.54 -3.25 -4.96
N PRO A 73 3.88 -3.41 -5.03
CA PRO A 73 4.75 -2.27 -5.33
C PRO A 73 4.49 -1.67 -6.73
N LEU A 74 4.04 -2.46 -7.72
CA LEU A 74 3.63 -1.90 -9.01
C LEU A 74 2.48 -0.91 -8.86
N MET A 75 1.42 -1.30 -8.16
CA MET A 75 0.26 -0.44 -7.93
C MET A 75 0.63 0.79 -7.09
N LEU A 76 1.35 0.62 -5.97
CA LEU A 76 1.74 1.71 -5.09
C LEU A 76 2.70 2.70 -5.74
N GLY A 77 3.57 2.22 -6.61
CA GLY A 77 4.60 3.05 -7.27
C GLY A 77 4.08 3.88 -8.43
N TYR A 78 3.10 3.37 -9.17
CA TYR A 78 2.80 3.91 -10.49
C TYR A 78 1.37 4.40 -10.68
N LEU A 79 0.41 3.98 -9.84
CA LEU A 79 -0.93 4.61 -9.89
C LEU A 79 -0.85 6.06 -9.44
N PRO A 80 -1.61 6.98 -10.08
CA PRO A 80 -1.61 8.41 -9.74
C PRO A 80 -2.37 8.72 -8.43
N PHE A 81 -2.93 7.69 -7.78
CA PHE A 81 -3.70 7.80 -6.55
C PHE A 81 -2.90 7.35 -5.33
N TRP A 82 -3.30 7.83 -4.16
CA TRP A 82 -2.94 7.20 -2.90
C TRP A 82 -3.79 5.94 -2.73
N THR A 83 -3.18 4.78 -2.93
CA THR A 83 -3.85 3.50 -2.80
C THR A 83 -3.48 2.83 -1.49
N VAL A 84 -4.47 2.26 -0.80
CA VAL A 84 -4.28 1.48 0.42
C VAL A 84 -4.68 0.04 0.13
N PRO A 85 -3.71 -0.86 -0.12
CA PRO A 85 -4.00 -2.26 -0.34
C PRO A 85 -4.62 -2.93 0.88
N ILE A 86 -5.54 -3.85 0.63
CA ILE A 86 -6.06 -4.75 1.65
C ILE A 86 -5.02 -5.84 1.87
N ALA A 87 -4.46 -5.91 3.05
CA ALA A 87 -3.36 -6.80 3.38
C ALA A 87 -3.81 -8.01 4.21
N LYS A 88 -3.10 -9.11 4.08
CA LYS A 88 -3.28 -10.31 4.90
C LYS A 88 -2.85 -10.01 6.34
N ILE A 89 -3.62 -10.51 7.34
CA ILE A 89 -3.37 -10.20 8.77
C ILE A 89 -1.97 -10.63 9.21
N GLU A 90 -1.41 -11.69 8.66
CA GLU A 90 -0.09 -12.19 9.01
C GLU A 90 1.03 -11.19 8.69
N LEU A 91 0.85 -10.32 7.68
CA LEU A 91 1.83 -9.28 7.34
C LEU A 91 1.98 -8.23 8.44
N LYS A 92 0.96 -8.08 9.30
CA LYS A 92 0.99 -7.16 10.44
C LYS A 92 2.13 -7.45 11.41
N TRP A 93 2.53 -8.73 11.50
CA TRP A 93 3.51 -9.21 12.48
C TRP A 93 4.94 -9.22 11.93
N ILE A 94 5.15 -8.92 10.65
CA ILE A 94 6.49 -8.80 10.08
C ILE A 94 7.14 -7.52 10.58
N PRO A 95 8.28 -7.59 11.29
CA PRO A 95 8.99 -6.42 11.79
C PRO A 95 9.28 -5.41 10.65
N PHE A 96 9.26 -4.14 10.95
CA PHE A 96 9.41 -2.99 10.05
C PHE A 96 8.32 -2.90 8.97
N LEU A 97 8.06 -3.97 8.22
CA LEU A 97 7.03 -3.98 7.17
C LEU A 97 5.63 -3.80 7.76
N GLY A 98 5.26 -4.67 8.72
CA GLY A 98 3.93 -4.62 9.35
C GLY A 98 3.69 -3.33 10.11
N TRP A 99 4.71 -2.81 10.78
CA TRP A 99 4.63 -1.52 11.49
C TRP A 99 4.47 -0.35 10.52
N ALA A 100 5.26 -0.32 9.44
CA ALA A 100 5.14 0.69 8.40
C ALA A 100 3.76 0.66 7.71
N MET A 101 3.25 -0.54 7.43
CA MET A 101 1.91 -0.71 6.86
C MET A 101 0.80 -0.20 7.79
N GLN A 102 0.91 -0.46 9.10
CA GLN A 102 -0.05 0.05 10.10
C GLN A 102 -0.02 1.59 10.13
N MET A 103 1.17 2.18 10.15
CA MET A 103 1.37 3.64 10.12
C MET A 103 0.85 4.25 8.81
N ALA A 104 1.00 3.57 7.68
CA ALA A 104 0.46 3.98 6.40
C ALA A 104 -1.06 3.77 6.25
N GLY A 105 -1.74 3.30 7.30
CA GLY A 105 -3.19 3.14 7.33
C GLY A 105 -3.73 1.92 6.58
N HIS A 106 -2.90 0.89 6.33
CA HIS A 106 -3.34 -0.31 5.65
C HIS A 106 -4.41 -1.06 6.44
N VAL A 107 -5.36 -1.64 5.73
CA VAL A 107 -6.39 -2.49 6.33
C VAL A 107 -5.94 -3.94 6.26
N PHE A 108 -5.90 -4.60 7.41
CA PHE A 108 -5.56 -6.01 7.52
C PHE A 108 -6.82 -6.85 7.63
N VAL A 109 -6.86 -7.96 6.87
CA VAL A 109 -8.00 -8.88 6.85
C VAL A 109 -7.54 -10.27 7.24
N ASP A 110 -8.21 -10.84 8.21
CA ASP A 110 -8.10 -12.26 8.53
C ASP A 110 -9.03 -13.05 7.60
N ARG A 111 -8.43 -13.73 6.61
CA ARG A 111 -9.16 -14.51 5.63
C ARG A 111 -9.52 -15.92 6.12
N ARG A 112 -9.01 -16.33 7.28
CA ARG A 112 -9.27 -17.68 7.86
C ARG A 112 -10.58 -17.69 8.63
N ASN A 113 -11.03 -16.55 9.13
CA ASN A 113 -12.27 -16.40 9.88
C ASN A 113 -13.26 -15.54 9.09
N HIS A 114 -14.38 -16.15 8.68
CA HIS A 114 -15.40 -15.48 7.88
C HIS A 114 -16.01 -14.26 8.59
N GLU A 115 -16.26 -14.35 9.91
CA GLU A 115 -16.81 -13.25 10.69
C GLU A 115 -15.84 -12.06 10.75
N ASN A 116 -14.55 -12.31 10.99
CA ASN A 116 -13.50 -11.29 10.99
C ASN A 116 -13.31 -10.65 9.61
N ALA A 117 -13.44 -11.44 8.54
CA ALA A 117 -13.40 -10.93 7.17
C ALA A 117 -14.59 -10.00 6.89
N MET A 118 -15.80 -10.35 7.37
CA MET A 118 -16.99 -9.50 7.27
C MET A 118 -16.85 -8.19 8.05
N LEU A 119 -16.30 -8.22 9.28
CA LEU A 119 -16.03 -7.02 10.07
C LEU A 119 -15.01 -6.10 9.39
N SER A 120 -13.96 -6.68 8.81
CA SER A 120 -12.97 -5.93 8.03
C SER A 120 -13.58 -5.28 6.80
N SER A 121 -14.48 -5.98 6.10
CA SER A 121 -15.23 -5.43 4.96
C SER A 121 -16.13 -4.25 5.34
N LYS A 122 -16.83 -4.34 6.47
CA LYS A 122 -17.63 -3.22 7.03
C LYS A 122 -16.75 -2.01 7.34
N LYS A 123 -15.58 -2.23 7.91
CA LYS A 123 -14.60 -1.16 8.20
C LYS A 123 -14.11 -0.49 6.93
N ILE A 124 -13.80 -1.26 5.87
CA ILE A 124 -13.40 -0.73 4.57
C ILE A 124 -14.53 0.13 3.99
N LYS A 125 -15.76 -0.38 4.02
CA LYS A 125 -16.94 0.36 3.53
C LYS A 125 -17.12 1.68 4.27
N SER A 126 -16.94 1.71 5.60
CA SER A 126 -17.06 2.94 6.40
C SER A 126 -15.96 3.97 6.08
N LEU A 127 -14.75 3.52 5.70
CA LEU A 127 -13.66 4.41 5.29
C LEU A 127 -13.90 5.02 3.90
N LEU A 128 -14.56 4.29 3.00
CA LEU A 128 -14.91 4.78 1.66
C LEU A 128 -16.03 5.82 1.68
N ILE A 129 -16.94 5.75 2.66
CA ILE A 129 -18.09 6.67 2.77
C ILE A 129 -17.72 7.98 3.48
N LYS A 130 -16.66 7.97 4.32
CA LYS A 130 -16.23 9.16 5.10
C LYS A 130 -15.37 10.17 4.33
N LYS A 131 -15.09 9.92 3.07
CA LYS A 131 -14.42 10.83 2.14
C LYS A 131 -15.36 11.31 1.06
#